data_f3d1a20da6fbb7cb4fc5898e831af7b5
#
_entry.id   f3d1a20da6fbb7cb4fc5898e831af7b5
#
_cell.length_a   1.000
_cell.length_b   1.000
_cell.length_c   1.000
_cell.angle_alpha   90.00
_cell.angle_beta   90.00
_cell.angle_gamma   90.00
#
_symmetry.space_group_name_H-M   'P 1'
#
loop_
_entity.id
_entity.type
_entity.pdbx_description
1 polymer ?
#
loop_
_entity_poly.entity_id
_entity_poly.type
_entity_poly.pdbx_seq_one_letter_code
_entity_poly.pdbx_strand_id
1 'polypeptide(L)'
;MKCYILINSGRGKKFRNLVIGRIIKARQNNKNKVKLICADSGAHLIYPEISSDYLIGDLDSISPEILQIINKSKTRIIKYPREKDFTDFHLALTFALSLKPAIDEITVFGGLSGRLDQTLANIYTAACFSMEHGIKISIHENNTSLYLLNSHFKKLKLTDEIKSGDTVSLRPLFYDTTVKSASGLKYGLINDTLRAADTRGVSNEVIADKISLEIRSGELILIHIKKG
;
A
#
# COMPACT_ATOMS: atom_id res chain seq x y z
N MET A 1 13.40 8.20 4.01
CA MET A 1 13.25 8.20 2.53
C MET A 1 11.98 7.47 2.15
N LYS A 2 11.26 7.90 1.09
CA LYS A 2 10.04 7.22 0.61
C LYS A 2 10.38 6.11 -0.39
N CYS A 3 9.59 5.02 -0.36
CA CYS A 3 9.66 3.95 -1.34
C CYS A 3 8.27 3.69 -1.94
N TYR A 4 8.22 3.55 -3.24
CA TYR A 4 7.06 3.00 -3.95
C TYR A 4 7.36 1.56 -4.35
N ILE A 5 6.47 0.65 -3.98
CA ILE A 5 6.54 -0.77 -4.38
C ILE A 5 5.33 -1.05 -5.26
N LEU A 6 5.59 -1.55 -6.46
CA LEU A 6 4.57 -1.94 -7.42
C LEU A 6 4.47 -3.45 -7.44
N ILE A 7 3.28 -3.97 -7.23
CA ILE A 7 2.99 -5.41 -7.25
C ILE A 7 1.86 -5.71 -8.23
N ASN A 8 1.56 -6.97 -8.45
CA ASN A 8 0.52 -7.36 -9.39
C ASN A 8 -0.80 -6.63 -9.13
N SER A 9 -1.43 -6.16 -10.19
CA SER A 9 -2.64 -5.36 -10.14
C SER A 9 -3.50 -5.61 -11.37
N GLY A 10 -4.80 -5.31 -11.25
CA GLY A 10 -5.67 -5.19 -12.42
C GLY A 10 -5.13 -4.17 -13.42
N ARG A 11 -5.07 -4.54 -14.70
CA ARG A 11 -4.44 -3.73 -15.78
C ARG A 11 -5.27 -2.52 -16.25
N GLY A 12 -6.04 -1.90 -15.36
CA GLY A 12 -6.90 -0.77 -15.70
C GLY A 12 -6.11 0.49 -16.06
N LYS A 13 -6.33 1.02 -17.29
CA LYS A 13 -5.62 2.21 -17.82
C LYS A 13 -5.72 3.43 -16.86
N LYS A 14 -6.89 3.64 -16.25
CA LYS A 14 -7.14 4.75 -15.31
C LYS A 14 -6.22 4.65 -14.08
N PHE A 15 -6.11 3.46 -13.49
CA PHE A 15 -5.26 3.24 -12.32
C PHE A 15 -3.77 3.38 -12.69
N ARG A 16 -3.35 2.81 -13.81
CA ARG A 16 -1.99 2.92 -14.33
C ARG A 16 -1.56 4.38 -14.50
N ASN A 17 -2.40 5.21 -15.13
CA ASN A 17 -2.11 6.64 -15.31
C ASN A 17 -2.01 7.39 -13.97
N LEU A 18 -2.85 7.04 -13.00
CA LEU A 18 -2.79 7.59 -11.64
C LEU A 18 -1.46 7.26 -10.96
N VAL A 19 -1.03 6.00 -11.02
CA VAL A 19 0.25 5.54 -10.44
C VAL A 19 1.42 6.28 -11.07
N ILE A 20 1.48 6.34 -12.40
CA ILE A 20 2.52 7.05 -13.15
C ILE A 20 2.57 8.53 -12.74
N GLY A 21 1.42 9.21 -12.71
CA GLY A 21 1.34 10.62 -12.32
C GLY A 21 1.84 10.87 -10.89
N ARG A 22 1.49 10.01 -9.94
CA ARG A 22 1.98 10.09 -8.55
C ARG A 22 3.49 9.93 -8.45
N ILE A 23 4.06 8.96 -9.18
CA ILE A 23 5.51 8.70 -9.19
C ILE A 23 6.26 9.89 -9.79
N ILE A 24 5.79 10.41 -10.92
CA ILE A 24 6.40 11.59 -11.58
C ILE A 24 6.41 12.78 -10.62
N LYS A 25 5.27 13.13 -10.05
CA LYS A 25 5.13 14.24 -9.09
C LYS A 25 6.05 14.08 -7.89
N ALA A 26 6.13 12.87 -7.33
CA ALA A 26 7.00 12.60 -6.20
C ALA A 26 8.49 12.72 -6.53
N ARG A 27 8.91 12.26 -7.71
CA ARG A 27 10.30 12.38 -8.18
C ARG A 27 10.67 13.83 -8.51
N GLN A 28 9.74 14.63 -9.05
CA GLN A 28 9.97 16.06 -9.31
C GLN A 28 10.19 16.83 -8.01
N ASN A 29 9.39 16.56 -6.97
CA ASN A 29 9.49 17.25 -5.69
C ASN A 29 10.69 16.81 -4.84
N ASN A 30 11.18 15.56 -5.01
CA ASN A 30 12.21 14.97 -4.15
C ASN A 30 13.04 13.90 -4.89
N LYS A 31 13.73 14.29 -5.98
CA LYS A 31 14.41 13.37 -6.92
C LYS A 31 15.30 12.29 -6.26
N ASN A 32 16.01 12.64 -5.20
CA ASN A 32 16.94 11.71 -4.51
C ASN A 32 16.34 11.02 -3.27
N LYS A 33 15.06 11.29 -2.95
CA LYS A 33 14.42 10.77 -1.72
C LYS A 33 13.30 9.76 -2.01
N VAL A 34 13.11 9.36 -3.27
CA VAL A 34 12.10 8.39 -3.69
C VAL A 34 12.76 7.23 -4.39
N LYS A 35 12.52 6.02 -3.90
CA LYS A 35 12.89 4.76 -4.56
C LYS A 35 11.66 4.08 -5.14
N LEU A 36 11.86 3.43 -6.29
CA LEU A 36 10.81 2.73 -7.01
C LEU A 36 11.24 1.28 -7.25
N ILE A 37 10.50 0.36 -6.65
CA ILE A 37 10.72 -1.08 -6.74
C ILE A 37 9.53 -1.71 -7.46
N CYS A 38 9.77 -2.51 -8.48
CA CYS A 38 8.77 -3.40 -9.06
C CYS A 38 8.99 -4.81 -8.52
N ALA A 39 7.94 -5.43 -7.98
CA ALA A 39 7.93 -6.84 -7.65
C ALA A 39 7.27 -7.59 -8.80
N ASP A 40 8.09 -8.34 -9.54
CA ASP A 40 7.70 -9.15 -10.68
C ASP A 40 6.75 -8.40 -11.65
N SER A 41 5.56 -8.93 -11.92
CA SER A 41 4.55 -8.35 -12.83
C SER A 41 4.08 -6.93 -12.46
N GLY A 42 4.40 -6.41 -11.28
CA GLY A 42 4.20 -5.01 -10.92
C GLY A 42 4.85 -4.03 -11.90
N ALA A 43 5.86 -4.47 -12.65
CA ALA A 43 6.48 -3.70 -13.73
C ALA A 43 5.47 -3.24 -14.80
N HIS A 44 4.42 -4.01 -15.08
CA HIS A 44 3.41 -3.66 -16.08
C HIS A 44 2.64 -2.35 -15.74
N LEU A 45 2.67 -1.92 -14.47
CA LEU A 45 2.00 -0.69 -14.05
C LEU A 45 2.69 0.57 -14.59
N ILE A 46 3.97 0.53 -14.92
CA ILE A 46 4.74 1.72 -15.26
C ILE A 46 5.50 1.65 -16.57
N TYR A 47 5.90 0.46 -17.02
CA TYR A 47 6.63 0.32 -18.29
C TYR A 47 5.66 0.37 -19.48
N PRO A 48 6.08 1.00 -20.59
CA PRO A 48 7.42 1.58 -20.88
C PRO A 48 7.61 3.04 -20.41
N GLU A 49 6.62 3.71 -19.82
CA GLU A 49 6.61 5.16 -19.58
C GLU A 49 7.62 5.60 -18.52
N ILE A 50 7.85 4.78 -17.49
CA ILE A 50 8.78 5.11 -16.41
C ILE A 50 9.65 3.89 -16.08
N SER A 51 10.95 4.09 -15.88
CA SER A 51 11.83 3.05 -15.36
C SER A 51 11.83 3.01 -13.83
N SER A 52 11.84 1.81 -13.27
CA SER A 52 12.04 1.58 -11.84
C SER A 52 13.53 1.67 -11.47
N ASP A 53 13.82 1.86 -10.17
CA ASP A 53 15.20 1.73 -9.68
C ASP A 53 15.59 0.26 -9.56
N TYR A 54 14.62 -0.59 -9.15
CA TYR A 54 14.81 -2.02 -8.93
C TYR A 54 13.66 -2.84 -9.49
N LEU A 55 13.97 -4.04 -9.97
CA LEU A 55 13.03 -5.10 -10.29
C LEU A 55 13.41 -6.35 -9.49
N ILE A 56 12.47 -6.91 -8.76
CA ILE A 56 12.67 -8.03 -7.83
C ILE A 56 11.71 -9.16 -8.17
N GLY A 57 12.18 -10.37 -8.28
CA GLY A 57 11.36 -11.56 -8.52
C GLY A 57 12.04 -12.61 -9.37
N ASP A 58 11.29 -13.65 -9.78
CA ASP A 58 11.76 -14.67 -10.72
C ASP A 58 11.57 -14.26 -12.18
N LEU A 59 10.78 -13.21 -12.44
CA LEU A 59 10.53 -12.56 -13.74
C LEU A 59 9.66 -13.39 -14.69
N ASP A 60 9.05 -14.45 -14.24
CA ASP A 60 8.27 -15.37 -15.08
C ASP A 60 6.90 -14.78 -15.52
N SER A 61 6.38 -13.80 -14.77
CA SER A 61 5.11 -13.13 -15.06
C SER A 61 5.29 -11.82 -15.85
N ILE A 62 6.51 -11.45 -16.25
CA ILE A 62 6.79 -10.24 -17.03
C ILE A 62 6.76 -10.56 -18.51
N SER A 63 6.05 -9.75 -19.31
CA SER A 63 6.04 -9.95 -20.75
C SER A 63 7.41 -9.74 -21.36
N PRO A 64 7.78 -10.51 -22.44
CA PRO A 64 9.09 -10.38 -23.09
C PRO A 64 9.40 -8.96 -23.57
N GLU A 65 8.39 -8.23 -24.03
CA GLU A 65 8.54 -6.84 -24.53
C GLU A 65 8.97 -5.91 -23.40
N ILE A 66 8.31 -6.02 -22.22
CA ILE A 66 8.67 -5.21 -21.04
C ILE A 66 10.03 -5.61 -20.54
N LEU A 67 10.35 -6.90 -20.48
CA LEU A 67 11.67 -7.37 -20.05
C LEU A 67 12.80 -6.86 -20.96
N GLN A 68 12.60 -6.78 -22.28
CA GLN A 68 13.54 -6.18 -23.19
C GLN A 68 13.77 -4.68 -22.91
N ILE A 69 12.71 -3.93 -22.57
CA ILE A 69 12.83 -2.51 -22.22
C ILE A 69 13.60 -2.36 -20.90
N ILE A 70 13.29 -3.19 -19.91
CA ILE A 70 13.94 -3.19 -18.60
C ILE A 70 15.44 -3.46 -18.77
N ASN A 71 15.83 -4.45 -19.56
CA ASN A 71 17.24 -4.81 -19.82
C ASN A 71 18.04 -3.69 -20.49
N LYS A 72 17.38 -2.80 -21.25
CA LYS A 72 17.97 -1.60 -21.87
C LYS A 72 17.94 -0.38 -20.95
N SER A 73 17.26 -0.45 -19.81
CA SER A 73 17.12 0.66 -18.85
C SER A 73 18.23 0.64 -17.80
N LYS A 74 18.19 1.63 -16.87
CA LYS A 74 19.08 1.66 -15.70
C LYS A 74 18.51 0.89 -14.49
N THR A 75 17.46 0.10 -14.68
CA THR A 75 16.83 -0.69 -13.62
C THR A 75 17.77 -1.81 -13.16
N ARG A 76 18.04 -1.88 -11.86
CA ARG A 76 18.81 -2.98 -11.27
C ARG A 76 17.90 -4.17 -11.05
N ILE A 77 18.18 -5.30 -11.68
CA ILE A 77 17.43 -6.55 -11.53
C ILE A 77 18.03 -7.36 -10.38
N ILE A 78 17.18 -7.80 -9.47
CA ILE A 78 17.50 -8.70 -8.35
C ILE A 78 16.66 -9.95 -8.54
N LYS A 79 17.27 -10.96 -9.14
CA LYS A 79 16.59 -12.21 -9.49
C LYS A 79 16.60 -13.17 -8.32
N TYR A 80 15.43 -13.75 -8.04
CA TYR A 80 15.25 -14.84 -7.06
C TYR A 80 14.84 -16.12 -7.80
N PRO A 81 15.10 -17.31 -7.23
CA PRO A 81 14.59 -18.55 -7.77
C PRO A 81 13.05 -18.57 -7.74
N ARG A 82 12.44 -19.38 -8.61
CA ARG A 82 10.98 -19.57 -8.62
C ARG A 82 10.52 -20.31 -7.37
N GLU A 83 11.24 -21.35 -7.00
CA GLU A 83 11.02 -22.08 -5.75
C GLU A 83 11.66 -21.31 -4.59
N LYS A 84 10.81 -20.64 -3.81
CA LYS A 84 11.20 -19.81 -2.67
C LYS A 84 10.07 -19.75 -1.64
N ASP A 85 10.42 -19.57 -0.38
CA ASP A 85 9.46 -19.54 0.73
C ASP A 85 8.62 -18.24 0.80
N PHE A 86 9.08 -17.18 0.13
CA PHE A 86 8.48 -15.86 0.24
C PHE A 86 7.98 -15.34 -1.11
N THR A 87 6.88 -14.57 -1.08
CA THR A 87 6.36 -13.87 -2.25
C THR A 87 7.29 -12.75 -2.71
N ASP A 88 7.20 -12.34 -3.97
CA ASP A 88 8.01 -11.23 -4.49
C ASP A 88 7.73 -9.92 -3.77
N PHE A 89 6.50 -9.72 -3.26
CA PHE A 89 6.17 -8.58 -2.42
C PHE A 89 6.91 -8.60 -1.08
N HIS A 90 6.95 -9.73 -0.40
CA HIS A 90 7.73 -9.90 0.83
C HIS A 90 9.22 -9.60 0.59
N LEU A 91 9.80 -10.14 -0.49
CA LEU A 91 11.19 -9.89 -0.86
C LEU A 91 11.44 -8.42 -1.20
N ALA A 92 10.49 -7.75 -1.86
CA ALA A 92 10.58 -6.32 -2.16
C ALA A 92 10.55 -5.46 -0.89
N LEU A 93 9.73 -5.81 0.11
CA LEU A 93 9.72 -5.15 1.42
C LEU A 93 11.06 -5.36 2.15
N THR A 94 11.54 -6.61 2.23
CA THR A 94 12.83 -6.93 2.84
C THR A 94 13.98 -6.17 2.18
N PHE A 95 13.99 -6.12 0.85
CA PHE A 95 14.99 -5.36 0.11
C PHE A 95 14.89 -3.86 0.39
N ALA A 96 13.68 -3.29 0.49
CA ALA A 96 13.49 -1.88 0.81
C ALA A 96 14.12 -1.51 2.16
N LEU A 97 14.08 -2.40 3.16
CA LEU A 97 14.73 -2.19 4.46
C LEU A 97 16.26 -2.08 4.35
N SER A 98 16.88 -2.73 3.37
CA SER A 98 18.33 -2.70 3.17
C SER A 98 18.84 -1.40 2.54
N LEU A 99 17.94 -0.57 1.98
CA LEU A 99 18.30 0.64 1.26
C LEU A 99 18.83 1.74 2.19
N LYS A 100 19.75 2.54 1.68
CA LYS A 100 20.30 3.70 2.38
C LYS A 100 20.03 4.99 1.55
N PRO A 101 19.63 6.09 2.20
CA PRO A 101 19.23 6.20 3.61
C PRO A 101 17.98 5.39 3.92
N ALA A 102 17.73 5.08 5.18
CA ALA A 102 16.61 4.24 5.61
C ALA A 102 15.25 4.71 5.07
N ILE A 103 14.41 3.74 4.72
CA ILE A 103 13.02 3.98 4.31
C ILE A 103 12.15 4.20 5.57
N ASP A 104 11.34 5.24 5.57
CA ASP A 104 10.39 5.59 6.64
C ASP A 104 8.92 5.48 6.21
N GLU A 105 8.68 5.48 4.90
CA GLU A 105 7.34 5.37 4.32
C GLU A 105 7.36 4.53 3.04
N ILE A 106 6.48 3.54 2.96
CA ILE A 106 6.26 2.70 1.78
C ILE A 106 4.83 2.88 1.30
N THR A 107 4.68 3.20 0.02
CA THR A 107 3.39 3.19 -0.67
C THR A 107 3.39 2.05 -1.66
N VAL A 108 2.47 1.10 -1.48
CA VAL A 108 2.30 -0.05 -2.38
C VAL A 108 1.20 0.26 -3.38
N PHE A 109 1.43 0.00 -4.65
CA PHE A 109 0.44 0.07 -5.72
C PHE A 109 0.14 -1.31 -6.27
N GLY A 110 -1.15 -1.72 -6.22
CA GLY A 110 -1.62 -3.05 -6.59
C GLY A 110 -1.84 -3.97 -5.38
N GLY A 111 -2.16 -5.23 -5.65
CA GLY A 111 -2.22 -6.30 -4.65
C GLY A 111 -3.52 -6.43 -3.87
N LEU A 112 -4.58 -5.68 -4.23
CA LEU A 112 -5.91 -5.76 -3.62
C LEU A 112 -6.95 -6.43 -4.52
N SER A 113 -6.56 -6.90 -5.69
CA SER A 113 -7.43 -7.56 -6.67
C SER A 113 -6.88 -8.88 -7.16
N GLY A 114 -7.73 -9.70 -7.77
CA GLY A 114 -7.36 -11.00 -8.31
C GLY A 114 -7.53 -12.13 -7.29
N ARG A 115 -6.49 -12.87 -7.02
CA ARG A 115 -6.49 -14.01 -6.10
C ARG A 115 -6.64 -13.57 -4.65
N LEU A 116 -7.69 -14.05 -3.97
CA LEU A 116 -8.00 -13.67 -2.58
C LEU A 116 -6.87 -14.04 -1.59
N ASP A 117 -6.26 -15.22 -1.78
CA ASP A 117 -5.13 -15.66 -0.96
C ASP A 117 -3.93 -14.70 -1.05
N GLN A 118 -3.62 -14.21 -2.26
CA GLN A 118 -2.57 -13.20 -2.46
C GLN A 118 -2.95 -11.86 -1.83
N THR A 119 -4.21 -11.44 -1.97
CA THR A 119 -4.69 -10.19 -1.35
C THR A 119 -4.54 -10.23 0.16
N LEU A 120 -4.97 -11.31 0.80
CA LEU A 120 -4.82 -11.50 2.24
C LEU A 120 -3.34 -11.53 2.65
N ALA A 121 -2.52 -12.32 1.94
CA ALA A 121 -1.09 -12.37 2.21
C ALA A 121 -0.43 -10.99 2.12
N ASN A 122 -0.75 -10.19 1.10
CA ASN A 122 -0.21 -8.84 0.94
C ASN A 122 -0.59 -7.92 2.10
N ILE A 123 -1.86 -7.95 2.54
CA ILE A 123 -2.34 -7.12 3.65
C ILE A 123 -1.61 -7.50 4.95
N TYR A 124 -1.57 -8.79 5.29
CA TYR A 124 -0.92 -9.25 6.52
C TYR A 124 0.60 -9.02 6.49
N THR A 125 1.25 -9.29 5.36
CA THR A 125 2.69 -9.01 5.20
C THR A 125 2.98 -7.53 5.42
N ALA A 126 2.24 -6.63 4.79
CA ALA A 126 2.42 -5.19 4.97
C ALA A 126 2.21 -4.76 6.43
N ALA A 127 1.20 -5.33 7.10
CA ALA A 127 0.91 -5.02 8.50
C ALA A 127 2.03 -5.48 9.44
N CYS A 128 2.50 -6.73 9.31
CA CYS A 128 3.62 -7.25 10.09
C CYS A 128 4.89 -6.41 9.88
N PHE A 129 5.27 -6.12 8.63
CA PHE A 129 6.42 -5.26 8.35
C PHE A 129 6.30 -3.85 8.96
N SER A 130 5.10 -3.24 8.88
CA SER A 130 4.85 -1.94 9.51
C SER A 130 5.06 -1.98 11.03
N MET A 131 4.59 -3.05 11.69
CA MET A 131 4.71 -3.23 13.14
C MET A 131 6.14 -3.53 13.57
N GLU A 132 6.79 -4.47 12.89
CA GLU A 132 8.14 -4.96 13.28
C GLU A 132 9.22 -3.93 13.04
N HIS A 133 9.10 -3.14 11.98
CA HIS A 133 10.15 -2.23 11.53
C HIS A 133 9.84 -0.74 11.76
N GLY A 134 8.66 -0.40 12.29
CA GLY A 134 8.26 1.01 12.49
C GLY A 134 8.23 1.80 11.19
N ILE A 135 7.75 1.19 10.09
CA ILE A 135 7.63 1.82 8.77
C ILE A 135 6.17 2.06 8.45
N LYS A 136 5.85 3.28 8.04
CA LYS A 136 4.50 3.59 7.58
C LYS A 136 4.24 2.94 6.22
N ILE A 137 3.25 2.06 6.14
CA ILE A 137 2.87 1.37 4.91
C ILE A 137 1.42 1.66 4.57
N SER A 138 1.15 1.95 3.28
CA SER A 138 -0.20 2.04 2.71
C SER A 138 -0.27 1.28 1.40
N ILE A 139 -1.45 0.72 1.08
CA ILE A 139 -1.68 -0.05 -0.15
C ILE A 139 -2.81 0.62 -0.94
N HIS A 140 -2.61 0.83 -2.23
CA HIS A 140 -3.57 1.50 -3.10
C HIS A 140 -3.80 0.70 -4.38
N GLU A 141 -5.05 0.44 -4.71
CA GLU A 141 -5.43 -0.11 -6.00
C GLU A 141 -6.82 0.37 -6.43
N ASN A 142 -6.91 0.87 -7.66
CA ASN A 142 -8.12 1.42 -8.24
C ASN A 142 -8.75 2.51 -7.35
N ASN A 143 -9.96 2.29 -6.84
CA ASN A 143 -10.68 3.19 -5.94
C ASN A 143 -10.46 2.87 -4.45
N THR A 144 -9.66 1.86 -4.14
CA THR A 144 -9.45 1.36 -2.78
C THR A 144 -8.08 1.76 -2.25
N SER A 145 -8.04 2.25 -1.02
CA SER A 145 -6.82 2.56 -0.29
C SER A 145 -6.87 1.97 1.11
N LEU A 146 -5.80 1.29 1.53
CA LEU A 146 -5.62 0.76 2.88
C LEU A 146 -4.55 1.55 3.62
N TYR A 147 -4.84 1.91 4.85
CA TYR A 147 -3.92 2.58 5.76
C TYR A 147 -3.82 1.80 7.06
N LEU A 148 -2.59 1.55 7.50
CA LEU A 148 -2.29 0.75 8.68
C LEU A 148 -2.03 1.66 9.88
N LEU A 149 -2.70 1.37 11.01
CA LEU A 149 -2.44 1.97 12.30
C LEU A 149 -1.97 0.87 13.27
N ASN A 150 -0.97 1.19 14.07
CA ASN A 150 -0.37 0.28 15.04
C ASN A 150 0.31 1.08 16.17
N SER A 151 1.10 0.42 17.02
CA SER A 151 1.80 1.05 18.13
C SER A 151 2.74 2.19 17.71
N HIS A 152 3.33 2.14 16.50
CA HIS A 152 4.21 3.18 15.96
C HIS A 152 3.42 4.32 15.31
N PHE A 153 2.28 4.01 14.69
CA PHE A 153 1.46 4.96 13.91
C PHE A 153 0.03 4.98 14.43
N LYS A 154 -0.17 5.63 15.57
CA LYS A 154 -1.50 5.68 16.24
C LYS A 154 -2.47 6.68 15.64
N LYS A 155 -1.99 7.60 14.78
CA LYS A 155 -2.80 8.69 14.23
C LYS A 155 -2.77 8.68 12.71
N LEU A 156 -3.94 8.87 12.12
CA LEU A 156 -4.12 9.04 10.69
C LEU A 156 -5.02 10.25 10.42
N LYS A 157 -4.60 11.10 9.50
CA LYS A 157 -5.42 12.19 8.97
C LYS A 157 -5.42 12.10 7.45
N LEU A 158 -6.59 12.06 6.85
CA LEU A 158 -6.79 12.05 5.40
C LEU A 158 -7.57 13.31 5.01
N THR A 159 -7.07 14.06 4.02
CA THR A 159 -7.67 15.32 3.54
C THR A 159 -7.83 15.32 2.03
N ASP A 160 -6.75 15.09 1.27
CA ASP A 160 -6.71 15.40 -0.17
C ASP A 160 -7.43 14.37 -1.05
N GLU A 161 -7.71 13.20 -0.53
CA GLU A 161 -8.28 12.08 -1.30
C GLU A 161 -9.66 11.63 -0.81
N ILE A 162 -10.17 12.29 0.23
CA ILE A 162 -11.45 11.96 0.88
C ILE A 162 -12.54 12.90 0.38
N LYS A 163 -13.71 12.34 0.12
CA LYS A 163 -14.91 13.11 -0.25
C LYS A 163 -16.11 12.58 0.52
N SER A 164 -17.04 13.48 0.82
CA SER A 164 -18.35 13.09 1.37
C SER A 164 -19.03 12.08 0.44
N GLY A 165 -19.59 11.02 1.03
CA GLY A 165 -20.19 9.88 0.32
C GLY A 165 -19.23 8.75 0.01
N ASP A 166 -17.93 8.91 0.22
CA ASP A 166 -16.99 7.77 0.17
C ASP A 166 -17.28 6.78 1.29
N THR A 167 -16.92 5.51 1.08
CA THR A 167 -17.05 4.47 2.11
C THR A 167 -15.73 4.29 2.86
N VAL A 168 -15.84 4.16 4.17
CA VAL A 168 -14.71 3.81 5.04
C VAL A 168 -15.07 2.63 5.92
N SER A 169 -14.16 1.66 5.98
CA SER A 169 -14.25 0.56 6.95
C SER A 169 -13.06 0.58 7.90
N LEU A 170 -13.33 0.36 9.19
CA LEU A 170 -12.34 0.25 10.25
C LEU A 170 -12.31 -1.20 10.71
N ARG A 171 -11.21 -1.90 10.47
CA ARG A 171 -11.08 -3.32 10.81
C ARG A 171 -9.87 -3.58 11.69
N PRO A 172 -10.06 -4.10 12.91
CA PRO A 172 -8.97 -4.71 13.65
C PRO A 172 -8.30 -5.82 12.85
N LEU A 173 -6.97 -5.96 12.98
CA LEU A 173 -6.21 -6.95 12.22
C LEU A 173 -6.05 -8.27 12.96
N PHE A 174 -5.38 -8.22 14.11
CA PHE A 174 -5.01 -9.43 14.86
C PHE A 174 -5.86 -9.58 16.12
N TYR A 175 -6.05 -8.48 16.85
CA TYR A 175 -6.77 -8.41 18.12
C TYR A 175 -7.72 -7.23 18.13
N ASP A 176 -8.54 -7.14 19.17
CA ASP A 176 -9.43 -6.02 19.42
C ASP A 176 -8.64 -4.71 19.46
N THR A 177 -9.20 -3.66 18.87
CA THR A 177 -8.55 -2.35 18.80
C THR A 177 -9.37 -1.31 19.53
N THR A 178 -8.74 -0.60 20.46
CA THR A 178 -9.37 0.55 21.14
C THR A 178 -9.13 1.82 20.32
N VAL A 179 -10.21 2.37 19.77
CA VAL A 179 -10.23 3.64 19.07
C VAL A 179 -10.40 4.76 20.09
N LYS A 180 -9.45 5.69 20.13
CA LYS A 180 -9.54 6.89 20.96
C LYS A 180 -10.53 7.88 20.37
N SER A 181 -10.43 8.12 19.05
CA SER A 181 -11.34 8.99 18.31
C SER A 181 -11.35 8.65 16.82
N ALA A 182 -12.54 8.74 16.21
CA ALA A 182 -12.72 8.72 14.75
C ALA A 182 -13.76 9.78 14.39
N SER A 183 -13.37 10.74 13.56
CA SER A 183 -14.22 11.87 13.13
C SER A 183 -14.23 12.02 11.63
N GLY A 184 -15.24 12.74 11.10
CA GLY A 184 -15.48 12.88 9.66
C GLY A 184 -16.28 11.72 9.08
N LEU A 185 -16.78 10.81 9.93
CA LEU A 185 -17.54 9.62 9.62
C LEU A 185 -18.94 9.74 10.20
N LYS A 186 -19.95 9.21 9.51
CA LYS A 186 -21.36 9.18 9.94
C LYS A 186 -21.53 8.48 11.30
N TYR A 187 -20.83 7.38 11.49
CA TYR A 187 -20.75 6.68 12.77
C TYR A 187 -19.36 6.93 13.39
N GLY A 188 -19.23 8.07 14.07
CA GLY A 188 -18.02 8.43 14.79
C GLY A 188 -17.77 7.49 15.99
N LEU A 189 -16.51 7.36 16.39
CA LEU A 189 -16.11 6.56 17.55
C LEU A 189 -15.35 7.44 18.53
N ILE A 190 -15.64 7.29 19.83
CA ILE A 190 -14.93 7.98 20.91
C ILE A 190 -14.72 7.00 22.07
N ASN A 191 -13.47 6.72 22.41
CA ASN A 191 -13.07 5.78 23.46
C ASN A 191 -13.80 4.44 23.36
N ASP A 192 -13.85 3.87 22.18
CA ASP A 192 -14.65 2.68 21.85
C ASP A 192 -13.76 1.53 21.37
N THR A 193 -14.19 0.30 21.60
CA THR A 193 -13.43 -0.88 21.18
C THR A 193 -14.11 -1.56 20.00
N LEU A 194 -13.36 -1.71 18.92
CA LEU A 194 -13.71 -2.55 17.79
C LEU A 194 -13.18 -3.96 18.04
N ARG A 195 -14.07 -4.96 18.05
CA ARG A 195 -13.69 -6.36 18.22
C ARG A 195 -13.28 -6.96 16.88
N ALA A 196 -12.24 -7.75 16.87
CA ALA A 196 -11.75 -8.41 15.67
C ALA A 196 -12.79 -9.36 15.05
N ALA A 197 -13.60 -10.02 15.90
CA ALA A 197 -14.64 -10.95 15.48
C ALA A 197 -15.91 -10.27 14.95
N ASP A 198 -16.11 -8.97 15.21
CA ASP A 198 -17.36 -8.27 14.85
C ASP A 198 -17.25 -7.60 13.49
N THR A 199 -18.40 -7.31 12.88
CA THR A 199 -18.50 -6.53 11.64
C THR A 199 -18.69 -5.04 11.89
N ARG A 200 -18.75 -4.60 13.15
CA ARG A 200 -18.83 -3.18 13.52
C ARG A 200 -17.63 -2.41 12.98
N GLY A 201 -17.88 -1.26 12.43
CA GLY A 201 -16.86 -0.45 11.74
C GLY A 201 -16.78 -0.68 10.22
N VAL A 202 -17.51 -1.65 9.67
CA VAL A 202 -17.60 -1.90 8.23
C VAL A 202 -18.65 -0.96 7.60
N SER A 203 -18.37 -0.47 6.39
CA SER A 203 -19.29 0.34 5.58
C SER A 203 -19.79 1.63 6.25
N ASN A 204 -18.90 2.32 6.93
CA ASN A 204 -19.15 3.68 7.41
C ASN A 204 -19.09 4.67 6.24
N GLU A 205 -19.76 5.78 6.35
CA GLU A 205 -19.83 6.82 5.31
C GLU A 205 -19.03 8.06 5.72
N VAL A 206 -18.27 8.61 4.78
CA VAL A 206 -17.59 9.89 4.95
C VAL A 206 -18.60 11.03 4.84
N ILE A 207 -18.65 11.90 5.84
CA ILE A 207 -19.57 13.06 5.88
C ILE A 207 -18.85 14.42 5.88
N ALA A 208 -17.52 14.42 5.72
CA ALA A 208 -16.68 15.61 5.74
C ALA A 208 -15.53 15.50 4.73
N ASP A 209 -14.87 16.62 4.43
CA ASP A 209 -13.70 16.64 3.56
C ASP A 209 -12.39 16.18 4.25
N LYS A 210 -12.53 15.64 5.46
CA LYS A 210 -11.41 15.18 6.27
C LYS A 210 -11.85 14.06 7.20
N ILE A 211 -11.02 13.02 7.30
CA ILE A 211 -11.09 11.99 8.35
C ILE A 211 -9.92 12.17 9.28
N SER A 212 -10.17 12.09 10.59
CA SER A 212 -9.15 11.99 11.62
C SER A 212 -9.44 10.77 12.48
N LEU A 213 -8.43 9.89 12.61
CA LEU A 213 -8.51 8.64 13.35
C LEU A 213 -7.32 8.56 14.31
N GLU A 214 -7.57 8.22 15.57
CA GLU A 214 -6.55 7.92 16.56
C GLU A 214 -6.92 6.64 17.30
N ILE A 215 -5.99 5.68 17.37
CA ILE A 215 -6.11 4.47 18.18
C ILE A 215 -5.36 4.64 19.51
N ARG A 216 -5.85 3.98 20.57
CA ARG A 216 -5.15 3.88 21.86
C ARG A 216 -4.25 2.66 21.89
N SER A 217 -4.78 1.51 21.44
CA SER A 217 -4.09 0.22 21.41
C SER A 217 -4.65 -0.67 20.31
N GLY A 218 -3.91 -1.71 19.95
CA GLY A 218 -4.24 -2.67 18.89
C GLY A 218 -3.74 -2.25 17.51
N GLU A 219 -4.11 -3.02 16.51
CA GLU A 219 -3.76 -2.84 15.10
C GLU A 219 -5.02 -2.69 14.26
N LEU A 220 -5.08 -1.63 13.46
CA LEU A 220 -6.25 -1.28 12.69
C LEU A 220 -5.92 -1.02 11.22
N ILE A 221 -6.74 -1.57 10.34
CA ILE A 221 -6.78 -1.13 8.95
C ILE A 221 -7.93 -0.14 8.78
N LEU A 222 -7.65 1.03 8.22
CA LEU A 222 -8.66 1.87 7.60
C LEU A 222 -8.69 1.54 6.11
N ILE A 223 -9.83 1.08 5.63
CA ILE A 223 -10.11 0.80 4.22
C ILE A 223 -10.98 1.94 3.70
N HIS A 224 -10.45 2.73 2.78
CA HIS A 224 -11.16 3.80 2.11
C HIS A 224 -11.51 3.36 0.68
N ILE A 225 -12.77 3.48 0.30
CA ILE A 225 -13.29 3.17 -1.03
C ILE A 225 -13.93 4.42 -1.60
N LYS A 226 -13.34 4.98 -2.65
CA LYS A 226 -13.87 6.15 -3.34
C LYS A 226 -15.18 5.80 -4.05
N LYS A 227 -16.17 6.63 -3.85
CA LYS A 227 -17.41 6.58 -4.64
C LYS A 227 -17.06 6.88 -6.09
N GLY A 228 -17.49 6.00 -7.00
CA GLY A 228 -17.28 6.15 -8.45
C GLY A 228 -18.01 7.32 -9.06
#